data_7cdb3453811ce09a82956decb74322ec
#
_entry.id   7cdb3453811ce09a82956decb74322ec
#
_cell.length_a   1.000
_cell.length_b   1.000
_cell.length_c   1.000
_cell.angle_alpha   90.00
_cell.angle_beta   90.00
_cell.angle_gamma   90.00
#
_symmetry.space_group_name_H-M   'P 1'
#
loop_
_entity.id
_entity.type
_entity.pdbx_description
1 polymer ?
#
loop_
_entity_poly.entity_id
_entity_poly.type
_entity_poly.pdbx_seq_one_letter_code
_entity_poly.pdbx_strand_id
1 'polypeptide(L)' 'MEVRDLVEEIVKALVDHPDQVAVNEVQGAHSCVIELHVARDDIGKVIGKKGVHADAIRKLVHAIGGKKKIRYVVEIIEDR' A
#
# COMPACT_ATOMS: atom_id res chain seq x y z
N MET A 1 8.63 13.26 1.43
CA MET A 1 7.88 12.11 2.01
C MET A 1 8.17 10.86 1.21
N GLU A 2 8.53 9.79 1.87
CA GLU A 2 8.73 8.51 1.23
C GLU A 2 7.40 7.89 0.81
N VAL A 3 7.41 7.15 -0.30
CA VAL A 3 6.19 6.48 -0.80
C VAL A 3 5.60 5.54 0.26
N ARG A 4 6.47 4.83 0.98
CA ARG A 4 6.06 3.96 2.09
C ARG A 4 5.23 4.73 3.11
N ASP A 5 5.70 5.90 3.51
CA ASP A 5 5.02 6.72 4.52
C ASP A 5 3.67 7.23 4.01
N LEU A 6 3.61 7.60 2.72
CA LEU A 6 2.36 8.03 2.11
C LEU A 6 1.33 6.91 2.12
N VAL A 7 1.72 5.71 1.70
CA VAL A 7 0.82 4.54 1.70
C VAL A 7 0.34 4.23 3.12
N GLU A 8 1.25 4.27 4.09
CA GLU A 8 0.90 4.03 5.49
C GLU A 8 -0.16 5.02 5.99
N GLU A 9 0.02 6.31 5.70
CA GLU A 9 -0.93 7.33 6.11
C GLU A 9 -2.30 7.16 5.45
N ILE A 10 -2.33 6.85 4.16
CA ILE A 10 -3.58 6.61 3.45
C ILE A 10 -4.32 5.42 4.07
N VAL A 11 -3.63 4.32 4.30
CA VAL A 11 -4.24 3.10 4.82
C VAL A 11 -4.73 3.30 6.25
N LYS A 12 -3.94 3.96 7.09
CA LYS A 12 -4.37 4.27 8.46
C LYS A 12 -5.65 5.10 8.50
N ALA A 13 -5.85 5.94 7.51
CA ALA A 13 -7.07 6.74 7.42
C ALA A 13 -8.29 5.93 6.98
N LEU A 14 -8.10 4.77 6.37
CA LEU A 14 -9.17 3.92 5.85
C LEU A 14 -9.65 2.85 6.84
N VAL A 15 -8.79 2.41 7.74
CA VAL A 15 -9.01 1.21 8.55
C VAL A 15 -9.52 1.54 9.95
N ASP A 16 -10.09 0.52 10.61
CA ASP A 16 -10.55 0.64 12.00
C ASP A 16 -9.41 0.36 13.00
N HIS A 17 -8.36 -0.33 12.58
CA HIS A 17 -7.24 -0.70 13.44
C HIS A 17 -5.93 -0.13 12.90
N PRO A 18 -5.76 1.20 12.95
CA PRO A 18 -4.56 1.83 12.40
C PRO A 18 -3.26 1.42 13.10
N ASP A 19 -3.35 1.01 14.36
CA ASP A 19 -2.22 0.51 15.13
C ASP A 19 -1.67 -0.83 14.59
N GLN A 20 -2.44 -1.54 13.77
CA GLN A 20 -2.03 -2.80 13.16
C GLN A 20 -1.53 -2.64 11.73
N VAL A 21 -1.47 -1.42 11.22
CA VAL A 21 -0.94 -1.15 9.89
C VAL A 21 0.58 -1.15 9.93
N ALA A 22 1.19 -1.94 9.05
CA ALA A 22 2.64 -1.93 8.86
C ALA A 22 2.93 -1.97 7.36
N VAL A 23 3.86 -1.15 6.92
CA VAL A 23 4.24 -1.07 5.51
C VAL A 23 5.75 -1.28 5.41
N ASN A 24 6.15 -2.28 4.62
CA ASN A 24 7.55 -2.58 4.39
C ASN A 24 7.89 -2.40 2.92
N GLU A 25 9.13 -1.98 2.65
CA GLU A 25 9.64 -1.91 1.29
C GLU A 25 10.66 -3.01 1.06
N VAL A 26 10.53 -3.69 -0.07
CA VAL A 26 11.52 -4.66 -0.51
C VAL A 26 12.11 -4.14 -1.81
N GLN A 27 13.35 -3.67 -1.73
CA GLN A 27 14.06 -3.05 -2.86
C GLN A 27 14.65 -4.12 -3.78
N GLY A 28 14.36 -4.02 -5.08
CA GLY A 28 15.03 -4.77 -6.13
C GLY A 28 15.92 -3.84 -6.96
N ALA A 29 16.49 -4.37 -8.04
CA ALA A 29 17.35 -3.57 -8.92
C ALA A 29 16.59 -2.44 -9.62
N HIS A 30 15.37 -2.73 -10.10
CA HIS A 30 14.56 -1.78 -10.86
C HIS A 30 13.14 -1.68 -10.36
N SER A 31 12.83 -2.36 -9.26
CA SER A 31 11.48 -2.38 -8.70
C SER A 31 11.55 -2.31 -7.18
N CYS A 32 10.44 -1.89 -6.60
CA CYS A 32 10.29 -1.82 -5.15
C CYS A 32 8.90 -2.37 -4.81
N VAL A 33 8.85 -3.41 -3.98
CA VAL A 33 7.59 -3.98 -3.51
C VAL A 33 7.20 -3.29 -2.21
N ILE A 34 6.03 -2.71 -2.20
CA ILE A 34 5.43 -2.12 -1.01
C ILE A 34 4.52 -3.19 -0.41
N GLU A 35 4.94 -3.77 0.69
CA GLU A 35 4.18 -4.81 1.40
C GLU A 35 3.33 -4.16 2.47
N LEU A 36 2.03 -4.27 2.33
CA LEU A 36 1.07 -3.64 3.20
C LEU A 36 0.39 -4.68 4.08
N HIS A 37 0.61 -4.57 5.39
CA HIS A 37 0.01 -5.44 6.40
C HIS A 37 -1.08 -4.67 7.15
N VAL A 38 -2.25 -5.26 7.27
CA VAL A 38 -3.35 -4.68 8.04
C VAL A 38 -4.05 -5.76 8.85
N ALA A 39 -4.87 -5.35 9.80
CA ALA A 39 -5.71 -6.29 10.54
C ALA A 39 -6.61 -7.03 9.56
N ARG A 40 -6.85 -8.30 9.85
CA ARG A 40 -7.68 -9.17 9.00
C ARG A 40 -9.04 -8.55 8.69
N ASP A 41 -9.66 -7.97 9.71
CA ASP A 41 -10.99 -7.35 9.56
C ASP A 41 -10.96 -6.09 8.69
N ASP A 42 -9.79 -5.53 8.45
CA ASP A 42 -9.64 -4.30 7.67
C ASP A 42 -9.28 -4.53 6.21
N ILE A 43 -8.99 -5.76 5.81
CA ILE A 43 -8.60 -6.09 4.43
C ILE A 43 -9.64 -5.54 3.43
N GLY A 44 -10.92 -5.78 3.70
CA GLY A 44 -11.99 -5.30 2.82
C GLY A 44 -12.03 -3.79 2.68
N LYS A 45 -11.68 -3.05 3.73
CA LYS A 45 -11.65 -1.59 3.70
C LYS A 45 -10.50 -1.06 2.85
N VAL A 46 -9.37 -1.76 2.87
CA VAL A 46 -8.20 -1.39 2.08
C VAL A 46 -8.43 -1.68 0.60
N ILE A 47 -9.02 -2.82 0.28
CA ILE A 47 -9.32 -3.20 -1.10
C ILE A 47 -10.46 -2.35 -1.65
N GLY A 48 -11.49 -2.13 -0.84
CA GLY A 48 -12.67 -1.39 -1.23
C GLY A 48 -13.59 -2.22 -2.12
N LYS A 49 -14.79 -1.69 -2.33
CA LYS A 49 -15.80 -2.35 -3.17
C LYS A 49 -15.26 -2.48 -4.60
N LYS A 50 -15.25 -3.70 -5.14
CA LYS A 50 -14.73 -4.00 -6.48
C LYS A 50 -13.26 -3.61 -6.66
N GLY A 51 -12.52 -3.53 -5.56
CA GLY A 51 -11.09 -3.22 -5.61
C GLY A 51 -10.74 -1.75 -5.81
N VAL A 52 -11.70 -0.84 -5.66
CA VAL A 52 -11.54 0.57 -6.03
C VAL A 52 -10.45 1.27 -5.20
N HIS A 53 -10.32 0.95 -3.92
CA HIS A 53 -9.29 1.58 -3.08
C HIS A 53 -7.89 1.08 -3.44
N ALA A 54 -7.75 -0.24 -3.59
CA ALA A 54 -6.47 -0.83 -3.97
C ALA A 54 -6.01 -0.31 -5.34
N ASP A 55 -6.92 -0.20 -6.30
CA ASP A 55 -6.61 0.36 -7.62
C ASP A 55 -6.16 1.81 -7.53
N ALA A 56 -6.84 2.61 -6.72
CA ALA A 56 -6.47 4.02 -6.54
C ALA A 56 -5.07 4.17 -5.94
N ILE A 57 -4.76 3.39 -4.92
CA ILE A 57 -3.44 3.38 -4.28
C ILE A 57 -2.37 3.00 -5.31
N ARG A 58 -2.60 1.93 -6.08
CA ARG A 58 -1.66 1.48 -7.11
C ARG A 58 -1.44 2.54 -8.18
N LYS A 59 -2.49 3.20 -8.63
CA LYS A 59 -2.37 4.26 -9.65
C LYS A 59 -1.54 5.43 -9.15
N LEU A 60 -1.76 5.87 -7.92
CA LEU A 60 -0.98 6.96 -7.33
C LEU A 60 0.48 6.57 -7.17
N VAL A 61 0.74 5.39 -6.67
CA VAL A 61 2.09 4.89 -6.44
C VAL A 61 2.82 4.70 -7.78
N HIS A 62 2.13 4.20 -8.82
CA HIS A 62 2.72 4.08 -10.15
C HIS A 62 3.07 5.44 -10.76
N ALA A 63 2.23 6.44 -10.54
CA ALA A 63 2.51 7.80 -11.02
C ALA A 63 3.77 8.37 -10.39
N ILE A 64 3.93 8.17 -9.09
CA ILE A 64 5.14 8.58 -8.36
C ILE A 64 6.35 7.81 -8.88
N GLY A 65 6.19 6.50 -9.10
CA GLY A 65 7.23 5.64 -9.63
C GLY A 65 7.71 6.08 -11.00
N GLY A 66 6.80 6.54 -11.86
CA GLY A 66 7.15 7.07 -13.17
C GLY A 66 8.08 8.27 -13.07
N LYS A 67 7.82 9.17 -12.14
CA LYS A 67 8.68 10.34 -11.88
C LYS A 67 10.06 9.92 -11.38
N LYS A 68 10.12 8.93 -10.51
CA LYS A 68 11.38 8.43 -9.91
C LYS A 68 12.09 7.39 -10.76
N LYS A 69 11.44 6.91 -11.82
CA LYS A 69 11.91 5.82 -12.67
C LYS A 69 12.09 4.52 -11.87
N ILE A 70 11.18 4.28 -10.94
CA ILE A 70 11.12 3.08 -10.11
C ILE A 70 9.78 2.40 -10.36
N ARG A 71 9.79 1.09 -10.56
CA ARG A 71 8.56 0.32 -10.67
C ARG A 71 8.13 -0.11 -9.27
N TYR A 72 7.07 0.51 -8.77
CA TYR A 72 6.47 0.09 -7.50
C TYR A 72 5.41 -0.98 -7.72
N VAL A 73 5.42 -1.97 -6.86
CA VAL A 73 4.40 -3.02 -6.80
C VAL A 73 3.80 -2.99 -5.40
N VAL A 74 2.49 -2.89 -5.29
CA VAL A 74 1.82 -2.88 -3.99
C VAL A 74 1.19 -4.25 -3.76
N GLU A 75 1.58 -4.90 -2.67
CA GLU A 75 1.02 -6.16 -2.23
C GLU A 75 0.29 -5.97 -0.90
N ILE A 76 -0.96 -6.40 -0.84
CA ILE A 76 -1.74 -6.38 0.39
C ILE A 76 -1.64 -7.76 1.00
N ILE A 77 -1.09 -7.83 2.21
CA ILE A 77 -0.80 -9.09 2.88
C ILE A 77 -1.76 -9.26 4.04
N GLU A 78 -2.45 -10.39 4.07
CA GLU A 78 -3.33 -10.75 5.16
C GLU A 78 -2.51 -11.38 6.27
N ASP A 79 -2.47 -10.74 7.43
CA ASP A 79 -1.82 -11.29 8.61
C ASP A 79 -2.76 -12.28 9.29
N ARG A 80 -2.19 -13.38 9.76
CA ARG A 80 -2.94 -14.41 10.45
C ARG A 80 -2.94 -14.24 11.95
#